data_f15bfa893c36deaa1ff9dfd41807b145
#
_entry.id   f15bfa893c36deaa1ff9dfd41807b145
#
_cell.length_a   1.000
_cell.length_b   1.000
_cell.length_c   1.000
_cell.angle_alpha   90.00
_cell.angle_beta   90.00
_cell.angle_gamma   90.00
#
_symmetry.space_group_name_H-M   'P 1'
#
loop_
_entity.id
_entity.type
_entity.pdbx_description
1 polymer ?
#
loop_
_entity_poly.entity_id
_entity_poly.type
_entity_poly.pdbx_seq_one_letter_code
_entity_poly.pdbx_strand_id
1 'polypeptide(L)'
;MFKTGKTKQSNKWIFGTMLAFGIVGLITSFILSVEEIHLIKDPDAVLSCSINVALNCSEVMKTWQASVFGFPNMLIGLMAYPVVITTAVVALAGAKLPRWFWIAANGCFALGAIFAYWLFFQSVYVIQILCPWCLVITFSTTILLATITHYNLRENTFGLNKKLNEKTQDFLKKDFGKLLTASWIVLLAALVFLQFGESLFA
;
A
#
# COMPACT_ATOMS: atom_id res chain seq x y z
N MET A 1 26.67 13.24 23.90
CA MET A 1 27.02 11.93 23.34
C MET A 1 26.20 10.85 24.03
N PHE A 2 24.95 10.58 23.64
CA PHE A 2 24.09 9.44 24.06
C PHE A 2 22.69 9.60 23.42
N LYS A 3 22.59 9.39 22.11
CA LYS A 3 21.27 9.29 21.41
C LYS A 3 21.20 8.13 20.41
N THR A 4 22.15 7.20 20.41
CA THR A 4 22.30 6.18 19.37
C THR A 4 21.40 4.94 19.54
N GLY A 5 20.96 4.62 20.74
CA GLY A 5 20.19 3.39 20.98
C GLY A 5 18.73 3.45 20.55
N LYS A 6 17.98 4.50 20.93
CA LYS A 6 16.55 4.64 20.61
C LYS A 6 16.28 4.90 19.12
N THR A 7 17.16 5.62 18.44
CA THR A 7 17.02 5.89 17.00
C THR A 7 17.23 4.63 16.15
N LYS A 8 18.22 3.79 16.50
CA LYS A 8 18.53 2.55 15.76
C LYS A 8 17.39 1.51 15.89
N GLN A 9 16.77 1.40 17.07
CA GLN A 9 15.67 0.46 17.29
C GLN A 9 14.39 0.90 16.57
N SER A 10 14.10 2.20 16.53
CA SER A 10 12.95 2.74 15.83
C SER A 10 13.06 2.58 14.30
N ASN A 11 14.26 2.66 13.71
CA ASN A 11 14.45 2.42 12.27
C ASN A 11 14.22 0.95 11.90
N LYS A 12 14.58 0.01 12.77
CA LYS A 12 14.30 -1.41 12.56
C LYS A 12 12.80 -1.70 12.46
N TRP A 13 11.98 -1.05 13.29
CA TRP A 13 10.53 -1.17 13.22
C TRP A 13 9.98 -0.64 11.89
N ILE A 14 10.44 0.53 11.44
CA ILE A 14 10.03 1.14 10.18
C ILE A 14 10.32 0.19 9.01
N PHE A 15 11.56 -0.28 8.89
CA PHE A 15 11.96 -1.17 7.80
C PHE A 15 11.39 -2.58 7.95
N GLY A 16 11.15 -3.05 9.17
CA GLY A 16 10.44 -4.30 9.42
C GLY A 16 8.98 -4.25 8.93
N THR A 17 8.29 -3.13 9.17
CA THR A 17 6.94 -2.90 8.64
C THR A 17 6.96 -2.82 7.11
N MET A 18 7.93 -2.11 6.51
CA MET A 18 8.09 -2.06 5.06
C MET A 18 8.32 -3.46 4.46
N LEU A 19 9.15 -4.28 5.10
CA LEU A 19 9.41 -5.65 4.66
C LEU A 19 8.13 -6.51 4.73
N ALA A 20 7.42 -6.48 5.85
CA ALA A 20 6.21 -7.27 6.05
C ALA A 20 5.13 -6.92 5.02
N PHE A 21 4.79 -5.63 4.86
CA PHE A 21 3.78 -5.20 3.91
C PHE A 21 4.25 -5.25 2.45
N GLY A 22 5.55 -5.17 2.20
CA GLY A 22 6.13 -5.45 0.90
C GLY A 22 5.92 -6.92 0.49
N ILE A 23 6.14 -7.86 1.40
CA ILE A 23 5.90 -9.30 1.17
C ILE A 23 4.41 -9.57 0.96
N VAL A 24 3.52 -9.00 1.79
CA VAL A 24 2.07 -9.14 1.61
C VAL A 24 1.63 -8.62 0.25
N GLY A 25 2.08 -7.43 -0.15
CA GLY A 25 1.76 -6.85 -1.45
C GLY A 25 2.28 -7.68 -2.63
N LEU A 26 3.50 -8.24 -2.51
CA LEU A 26 4.07 -9.11 -3.53
C LEU A 26 3.27 -10.40 -3.70
N ILE A 27 2.96 -11.08 -2.60
CA ILE A 27 2.15 -12.32 -2.62
C ILE A 27 0.79 -12.05 -3.24
N THR A 28 0.13 -10.96 -2.82
CA THR A 28 -1.18 -10.59 -3.35
C THR A 28 -1.13 -10.27 -4.84
N SER A 29 -0.12 -9.52 -5.29
CA SER A 29 0.07 -9.21 -6.72
C SER A 29 0.37 -10.48 -7.54
N PHE A 30 1.11 -11.43 -6.97
CA PHE A 30 1.38 -12.71 -7.60
C PHE A 30 0.10 -13.55 -7.74
N ILE A 31 -0.70 -13.67 -6.66
CA ILE A 31 -1.98 -14.38 -6.70
C ILE A 31 -2.88 -13.78 -7.79
N LEU A 32 -3.06 -12.45 -7.81
CA LEU A 32 -3.86 -11.78 -8.83
C LEU A 32 -3.34 -12.02 -10.24
N SER A 33 -2.02 -12.10 -10.43
CA SER A 33 -1.44 -12.38 -11.75
C SER A 33 -1.70 -13.82 -12.22
N VAL A 34 -1.70 -14.78 -11.30
CA VAL A 34 -2.06 -16.18 -11.61
C VAL A 34 -3.55 -16.29 -11.93
N GLU A 35 -4.41 -15.64 -11.16
CA GLU A 35 -5.86 -15.59 -11.37
C GLU A 35 -6.20 -14.95 -12.74
N GLU A 36 -5.50 -13.88 -13.13
CA GLU A 36 -5.66 -13.26 -14.45
C GLU A 36 -5.29 -14.23 -15.60
N ILE A 37 -4.20 -14.99 -15.44
CA ILE A 37 -3.82 -16.01 -16.44
C ILE A 37 -4.89 -17.11 -16.54
N HIS A 38 -5.52 -17.48 -15.43
CA HIS A 38 -6.64 -18.43 -15.45
C HIS A 38 -7.84 -17.84 -16.18
N LEU A 39 -8.18 -16.59 -15.93
CA LEU A 39 -9.31 -15.91 -16.57
C LEU A 39 -9.10 -15.71 -18.09
N ILE A 40 -7.86 -15.47 -18.52
CA ILE A 40 -7.52 -15.37 -19.95
C ILE A 40 -7.71 -16.73 -20.65
N LYS A 41 -7.38 -17.85 -19.97
CA LYS A 41 -7.53 -19.21 -20.53
C LYS A 41 -8.97 -19.69 -20.53
N ASP A 42 -9.72 -19.33 -19.50
CA ASP A 42 -11.12 -19.69 -19.31
C ASP A 42 -11.89 -18.46 -18.77
N PRO A 43 -12.60 -17.71 -19.65
CA PRO A 43 -13.33 -16.51 -19.26
C PRO A 43 -14.46 -16.75 -18.24
N ASP A 44 -14.90 -17.99 -18.09
CA ASP A 44 -15.95 -18.39 -17.14
C ASP A 44 -15.38 -18.98 -15.84
N ALA A 45 -14.05 -19.00 -15.69
CA ALA A 45 -13.41 -19.51 -14.49
C ALA A 45 -13.87 -18.76 -13.23
N VAL A 46 -14.23 -19.53 -12.21
CA VAL A 46 -14.52 -19.00 -10.88
C VAL A 46 -13.22 -18.86 -10.11
N LEU A 47 -12.82 -17.61 -9.83
CA LEU A 47 -11.58 -17.30 -9.14
C LEU A 47 -11.71 -17.52 -7.62
N SER A 48 -10.57 -17.73 -6.95
CA SER A 48 -10.52 -17.98 -5.50
C SER A 48 -11.11 -16.85 -4.65
N CYS A 49 -11.15 -15.65 -5.18
CA CYS A 49 -11.69 -14.44 -4.55
C CYS A 49 -13.09 -14.04 -5.02
N SER A 50 -13.76 -14.89 -5.79
CA SER A 50 -15.17 -14.71 -6.18
C SER A 50 -16.06 -15.46 -5.19
N ILE A 51 -16.45 -14.77 -4.09
CA ILE A 51 -17.15 -15.35 -2.95
C ILE A 51 -18.68 -15.20 -3.11
N ASN A 52 -19.12 -14.03 -3.53
CA ASN A 52 -20.53 -13.70 -3.77
C ASN A 52 -20.64 -12.59 -4.82
N VAL A 53 -21.88 -12.10 -5.07
CA VAL A 53 -22.13 -11.05 -6.08
C VAL A 53 -21.37 -9.74 -5.79
N ALA A 54 -21.19 -9.40 -4.52
CA ALA A 54 -20.51 -8.18 -4.09
C ALA A 54 -18.98 -8.34 -4.03
N LEU A 55 -18.50 -9.56 -3.74
CA LEU A 55 -17.09 -9.91 -3.64
C LEU A 55 -16.71 -10.82 -4.81
N ASN A 56 -16.29 -10.23 -5.93
CA ASN A 56 -16.04 -10.96 -7.15
C ASN A 56 -14.85 -10.38 -7.94
N CYS A 57 -13.70 -11.04 -7.84
CA CYS A 57 -12.50 -10.59 -8.56
C CYS A 57 -12.62 -10.75 -10.07
N SER A 58 -13.27 -11.82 -10.56
CA SER A 58 -13.34 -12.07 -12.00
C SER A 58 -14.09 -10.95 -12.72
N GLU A 59 -15.19 -10.46 -12.14
CA GLU A 59 -15.93 -9.33 -12.72
C GLU A 59 -15.12 -8.03 -12.70
N VAL A 60 -14.37 -7.77 -11.63
CA VAL A 60 -13.49 -6.58 -11.55
C VAL A 60 -12.36 -6.67 -12.59
N MET A 61 -11.75 -7.86 -12.77
CA MET A 61 -10.67 -8.09 -13.74
C MET A 61 -11.11 -7.93 -15.19
N LYS A 62 -12.35 -8.23 -15.53
CA LYS A 62 -12.93 -8.02 -16.87
C LYS A 62 -13.15 -6.54 -17.23
N THR A 63 -13.06 -5.62 -16.26
CA THR A 63 -13.27 -4.20 -16.51
C THR A 63 -12.03 -3.53 -17.08
N TRP A 64 -12.20 -2.44 -17.85
CA TRP A 64 -11.07 -1.68 -18.41
C TRP A 64 -10.19 -1.06 -17.31
N GLN A 65 -10.75 -0.81 -16.13
CA GLN A 65 -10.02 -0.31 -14.97
C GLN A 65 -8.96 -1.29 -14.46
N ALA A 66 -9.10 -2.58 -14.75
CA ALA A 66 -8.10 -3.58 -14.39
C ALA A 66 -6.85 -3.53 -15.28
N SER A 67 -6.93 -2.87 -16.45
CA SER A 67 -5.86 -2.78 -17.45
C SER A 67 -5.67 -1.37 -18.02
N VAL A 68 -5.63 -0.36 -17.15
CA VAL A 68 -5.57 1.08 -17.51
C VAL A 68 -4.40 1.44 -18.43
N PHE A 69 -3.26 0.75 -18.25
CA PHE A 69 -2.04 0.99 -19.04
C PHE A 69 -1.89 0.06 -20.26
N GLY A 70 -2.97 -0.64 -20.67
CA GLY A 70 -2.92 -1.62 -21.75
C GLY A 70 -2.37 -2.99 -21.34
N PHE A 71 -2.08 -3.19 -20.06
CA PHE A 71 -1.69 -4.45 -19.44
C PHE A 71 -2.30 -4.56 -18.03
N PRO A 72 -2.44 -5.78 -17.46
CA PRO A 72 -3.04 -5.97 -16.14
C PRO A 72 -2.29 -5.19 -15.04
N ASN A 73 -3.03 -4.40 -14.25
CA ASN A 73 -2.45 -3.50 -13.23
C ASN A 73 -1.65 -4.22 -12.14
N MET A 74 -1.96 -5.50 -11.83
CA MET A 74 -1.23 -6.29 -10.84
C MET A 74 0.24 -6.47 -11.20
N LEU A 75 0.62 -6.37 -12.48
CA LEU A 75 2.02 -6.45 -12.92
C LEU A 75 2.85 -5.27 -12.38
N ILE A 76 2.23 -4.10 -12.17
CA ILE A 76 2.89 -2.96 -11.51
C ILE A 76 3.31 -3.36 -10.10
N GLY A 77 2.43 -4.04 -9.36
CA GLY A 77 2.74 -4.58 -8.03
C GLY A 77 3.88 -5.59 -8.06
N LEU A 78 3.86 -6.54 -9.02
CA LEU A 78 4.94 -7.52 -9.18
C LEU A 78 6.31 -6.89 -9.43
N MET A 79 6.37 -5.73 -10.08
CA MET A 79 7.62 -4.98 -10.30
C MET A 79 8.00 -4.13 -9.10
N ALA A 80 7.04 -3.48 -8.46
CA ALA A 80 7.29 -2.51 -7.40
C ALA A 80 7.63 -3.16 -6.05
N TYR A 81 6.88 -4.19 -5.62
CA TYR A 81 7.08 -4.79 -4.30
C TYR A 81 8.44 -5.46 -4.08
N PRO A 82 9.09 -6.13 -5.06
CA PRO A 82 10.46 -6.61 -4.89
C PRO A 82 11.46 -5.48 -4.61
N VAL A 83 11.28 -4.31 -5.21
CA VAL A 83 12.12 -3.13 -4.94
C VAL A 83 11.92 -2.66 -3.49
N VAL A 84 10.66 -2.65 -3.01
CA VAL A 84 10.35 -2.32 -1.60
C VAL A 84 11.02 -3.28 -0.64
N ILE A 85 10.88 -4.59 -0.89
CA ILE A 85 11.45 -5.65 -0.07
C ILE A 85 12.98 -5.53 -0.03
N THR A 86 13.62 -5.39 -1.19
CA THR A 86 15.07 -5.23 -1.29
C THR A 86 15.54 -3.99 -0.55
N THR A 87 14.86 -2.85 -0.72
CA THR A 87 15.16 -1.60 -0.02
C THR A 87 15.06 -1.78 1.51
N ALA A 88 14.00 -2.45 1.98
CA ALA A 88 13.79 -2.70 3.40
C ALA A 88 14.88 -3.61 3.98
N VAL A 89 15.26 -4.69 3.28
CA VAL A 89 16.34 -5.61 3.69
C VAL A 89 17.68 -4.90 3.75
N VAL A 90 18.03 -4.15 2.70
CA VAL A 90 19.29 -3.39 2.62
C VAL A 90 19.38 -2.34 3.74
N ALA A 91 18.28 -1.64 4.04
CA ALA A 91 18.20 -0.69 5.13
C ALA A 91 18.25 -1.36 6.50
N LEU A 92 17.64 -2.54 6.70
CA LEU A 92 17.76 -3.36 7.92
C LEU A 92 19.19 -3.84 8.14
N ALA A 93 19.90 -4.20 7.07
CA ALA A 93 21.32 -4.56 7.12
C ALA A 93 22.23 -3.38 7.49
N GLY A 94 21.69 -2.15 7.55
CA GLY A 94 22.41 -0.96 7.99
C GLY A 94 23.07 -0.16 6.88
N ALA A 95 22.76 -0.43 5.61
CA ALA A 95 23.26 0.35 4.50
C ALA A 95 22.64 1.77 4.52
N LYS A 96 23.46 2.75 4.14
CA LYS A 96 23.07 4.15 4.07
C LYS A 96 22.74 4.50 2.61
N LEU A 97 21.46 4.57 2.31
CA LEU A 97 20.99 5.03 1.00
C LEU A 97 21.02 6.56 0.92
N PRO A 98 21.32 7.14 -0.25
CA PRO A 98 21.40 8.58 -0.42
C PRO A 98 20.03 9.25 -0.27
N ARG A 99 20.03 10.53 0.09
CA ARG A 99 18.82 11.32 0.33
C ARG A 99 17.86 11.35 -0.87
N TRP A 100 18.38 11.49 -2.09
CA TRP A 100 17.58 11.53 -3.30
C TRP A 100 16.75 10.24 -3.50
N PHE A 101 17.33 9.07 -3.12
CA PHE A 101 16.67 7.79 -3.22
C PHE A 101 15.39 7.75 -2.36
N TRP A 102 15.48 8.22 -1.11
CA TRP A 102 14.34 8.24 -0.20
C TRP A 102 13.23 9.20 -0.66
N ILE A 103 13.61 10.34 -1.28
CA ILE A 103 12.65 11.29 -1.86
C ILE A 103 11.95 10.65 -3.06
N ALA A 104 12.72 10.05 -3.97
CA ALA A 104 12.18 9.37 -5.14
C ALA A 104 11.27 8.20 -4.76
N ALA A 105 11.71 7.35 -3.81
CA ALA A 105 10.91 6.26 -3.29
C ALA A 105 9.58 6.76 -2.70
N ASN A 106 9.61 7.84 -1.90
CA ASN A 106 8.37 8.42 -1.34
C ASN A 106 7.44 8.93 -2.45
N GLY A 107 7.97 9.55 -3.49
CA GLY A 107 7.21 9.97 -4.67
C GLY A 107 6.55 8.80 -5.40
N CYS A 108 7.29 7.70 -5.63
CA CYS A 108 6.76 6.49 -6.24
C CYS A 108 5.64 5.87 -5.39
N PHE A 109 5.82 5.79 -4.07
CA PHE A 109 4.76 5.30 -3.16
C PHE A 109 3.52 6.20 -3.16
N ALA A 110 3.70 7.52 -3.23
CA ALA A 110 2.59 8.46 -3.32
C ALA A 110 1.79 8.26 -4.62
N LEU A 111 2.47 8.11 -5.75
CA LEU A 111 1.82 7.82 -7.04
C LEU A 111 1.10 6.47 -7.01
N GLY A 112 1.73 5.44 -6.45
CA GLY A 112 1.11 4.12 -6.26
C GLY A 112 -0.14 4.19 -5.39
N ALA A 113 -0.12 4.96 -4.30
CA ALA A 113 -1.27 5.14 -3.42
C ALA A 113 -2.41 5.93 -4.10
N ILE A 114 -2.09 7.00 -4.86
CA ILE A 114 -3.08 7.75 -5.65
C ILE A 114 -3.78 6.81 -6.63
N PHE A 115 -3.02 5.97 -7.34
CA PHE A 115 -3.56 5.00 -8.27
C PHE A 115 -4.41 3.92 -7.55
N ALA A 116 -3.95 3.40 -6.42
CA ALA A 116 -4.69 2.42 -5.63
C ALA A 116 -6.01 3.01 -5.08
N TYR A 117 -6.02 4.27 -4.64
CA TYR A 117 -7.24 4.94 -4.19
C TYR A 117 -8.20 5.25 -5.33
N TRP A 118 -7.68 5.60 -6.50
CA TRP A 118 -8.52 5.77 -7.68
C TRP A 118 -9.21 4.44 -8.05
N LEU A 119 -8.47 3.33 -8.07
CA LEU A 119 -9.05 1.99 -8.30
C LEU A 119 -10.04 1.60 -7.21
N PHE A 120 -9.77 1.91 -5.95
CA PHE A 120 -10.69 1.70 -4.84
C PHE A 120 -12.01 2.46 -5.07
N PHE A 121 -11.94 3.74 -5.46
CA PHE A 121 -13.12 4.53 -5.78
C PHE A 121 -13.89 3.93 -6.96
N GLN A 122 -13.20 3.50 -8.02
CA GLN A 122 -13.84 2.83 -9.17
C GLN A 122 -14.56 1.56 -8.73
N SER A 123 -13.94 0.73 -7.90
CA SER A 123 -14.53 -0.52 -7.39
C SER A 123 -15.78 -0.26 -6.55
N VAL A 124 -15.72 0.69 -5.62
CA VAL A 124 -16.80 0.96 -4.66
C VAL A 124 -18.00 1.66 -5.29
N TYR A 125 -17.77 2.67 -6.16
CA TYR A 125 -18.82 3.58 -6.61
C TYR A 125 -19.22 3.41 -8.08
N VAL A 126 -18.33 2.88 -8.92
CA VAL A 126 -18.58 2.78 -10.36
C VAL A 126 -18.90 1.33 -10.75
N ILE A 127 -18.03 0.40 -10.39
CA ILE A 127 -18.21 -1.03 -10.70
C ILE A 127 -19.20 -1.66 -9.74
N GLN A 128 -19.20 -1.18 -8.48
CA GLN A 128 -20.02 -1.69 -7.37
C GLN A 128 -19.80 -3.19 -7.08
N ILE A 129 -18.55 -3.62 -7.33
CA ILE A 129 -18.07 -4.96 -7.02
C ILE A 129 -16.68 -4.80 -6.38
N LEU A 130 -16.44 -5.55 -5.30
CA LEU A 130 -15.18 -5.51 -4.57
C LEU A 130 -14.29 -6.69 -4.93
N CYS A 131 -13.02 -6.41 -5.09
CA CYS A 131 -11.97 -7.43 -5.15
C CYS A 131 -11.23 -7.46 -3.80
N PRO A 132 -11.35 -8.53 -2.99
CA PRO A 132 -10.69 -8.63 -1.69
C PRO A 132 -9.17 -8.43 -1.78
N TRP A 133 -8.50 -9.01 -2.77
CA TRP A 133 -7.07 -8.84 -2.98
C TRP A 133 -6.68 -7.41 -3.32
N CYS A 134 -7.52 -6.69 -4.07
CA CYS A 134 -7.29 -5.26 -4.37
C CYS A 134 -7.37 -4.40 -3.10
N LEU A 135 -8.25 -4.75 -2.15
CA LEU A 135 -8.29 -4.10 -0.84
C LEU A 135 -7.01 -4.33 -0.05
N VAL A 136 -6.49 -5.58 -0.03
CA VAL A 136 -5.21 -5.90 0.62
C VAL A 136 -4.06 -5.08 0.04
N ILE A 137 -4.01 -4.92 -1.29
CA ILE A 137 -3.00 -4.06 -1.96
C ILE A 137 -3.16 -2.60 -1.54
N THR A 138 -4.39 -2.08 -1.52
CA THR A 138 -4.66 -0.69 -1.13
C THR A 138 -4.22 -0.42 0.31
N PHE A 139 -4.54 -1.31 1.25
CA PHE A 139 -4.11 -1.20 2.64
C PHE A 139 -2.58 -1.32 2.78
N SER A 140 -1.96 -2.28 2.10
CA SER A 140 -0.51 -2.46 2.11
C SER A 140 0.21 -1.22 1.58
N THR A 141 -0.24 -0.66 0.45
CA THR A 141 0.33 0.55 -0.15
C THR A 141 0.16 1.77 0.76
N THR A 142 -0.98 1.89 1.44
CA THR A 142 -1.24 2.94 2.43
C THR A 142 -0.24 2.89 3.58
N ILE A 143 -0.03 1.70 4.15
CA ILE A 143 0.91 1.50 5.26
C ILE A 143 2.34 1.76 4.81
N LEU A 144 2.70 1.31 3.61
CA LEU A 144 4.02 1.55 3.04
C LEU A 144 4.28 3.05 2.82
N LEU A 145 3.33 3.79 2.25
CA LEU A 145 3.43 5.25 2.08
C LEU A 145 3.57 5.96 3.44
N ALA A 146 2.73 5.62 4.42
CA ALA A 146 2.81 6.19 5.75
C ALA A 146 4.18 5.91 6.41
N THR A 147 4.69 4.70 6.26
CA THR A 147 5.94 4.25 6.85
C THR A 147 7.15 4.98 6.25
N ILE A 148 7.23 5.08 4.91
CA ILE A 148 8.33 5.78 4.24
C ILE A 148 8.26 7.30 4.48
N THR A 149 7.06 7.88 4.50
CA THR A 149 6.86 9.29 4.83
C THR A 149 7.29 9.58 6.27
N HIS A 150 6.92 8.72 7.22
CA HIS A 150 7.36 8.83 8.61
C HIS A 150 8.90 8.80 8.72
N TYR A 151 9.56 7.88 8.00
CA TYR A 151 11.03 7.83 7.94
C TYR A 151 11.62 9.13 7.38
N ASN A 152 11.13 9.61 6.24
CA ASN A 152 11.62 10.81 5.58
C ASN A 152 11.44 12.08 6.42
N LEU A 153 10.31 12.21 7.12
CA LEU A 153 10.06 13.33 8.04
C LEU A 153 10.98 13.25 9.26
N ARG A 154 11.20 12.07 9.79
CA ARG A 154 12.06 11.85 10.95
C ARG A 154 13.53 12.18 10.67
N GLU A 155 14.04 11.73 9.55
CA GLU A 155 15.43 11.98 9.12
C GLU A 155 15.61 13.35 8.45
N ASN A 156 14.53 14.17 8.41
CA ASN A 156 14.50 15.45 7.69
C ASN A 156 15.01 15.34 6.25
N THR A 157 14.66 14.27 5.57
CA THR A 157 15.07 14.00 4.19
C THR A 157 14.56 15.09 3.23
N PHE A 158 13.40 15.69 3.51
CA PHE A 158 12.84 16.79 2.71
C PHE A 158 13.55 18.14 2.90
N GLY A 159 14.45 18.27 3.89
CA GLY A 159 15.18 19.52 4.14
C GLY A 159 14.30 20.64 4.67
N LEU A 160 13.40 20.32 5.56
CA LEU A 160 12.50 21.29 6.18
C LEU A 160 13.29 22.31 7.00
N ASN A 161 12.82 23.56 6.97
CA ASN A 161 13.34 24.63 7.80
C ASN A 161 13.28 24.26 9.28
N LYS A 162 14.20 24.79 10.11
CA LYS A 162 14.32 24.45 11.53
C LYS A 162 12.97 24.49 12.27
N LYS A 163 12.20 25.55 12.10
CA LYS A 163 10.89 25.75 12.75
C LYS A 163 9.87 24.68 12.33
N LEU A 164 9.85 24.31 11.04
CA LEU A 164 8.93 23.30 10.52
C LEU A 164 9.37 21.89 10.95
N ASN A 165 10.69 21.64 10.95
CA ASN A 165 11.23 20.37 11.40
C ASN A 165 10.92 20.12 12.89
N GLU A 166 11.06 21.12 13.76
CA GLU A 166 10.72 21.02 15.20
C GLU A 166 9.24 20.64 15.38
N LYS A 167 8.32 21.29 14.68
CA LYS A 167 6.89 20.95 14.71
C LYS A 167 6.63 19.52 14.21
N THR A 168 7.29 19.12 13.15
CA THR A 168 7.16 17.77 12.58
C THR A 168 7.68 16.72 13.57
N GLN A 169 8.82 16.96 14.21
CA GLN A 169 9.35 16.05 15.23
C GLN A 169 8.42 15.92 16.44
N ASP A 170 7.78 17.01 16.88
CA ASP A 170 6.79 16.96 17.97
C ASP A 170 5.52 16.21 17.57
N PHE A 171 5.07 16.35 16.32
CA PHE A 171 3.96 15.57 15.76
C PHE A 171 4.30 14.06 15.73
N LEU A 172 5.52 13.71 15.32
CA LEU A 172 5.98 12.31 15.27
C LEU A 172 6.14 11.71 16.67
N LYS A 173 6.61 12.48 17.67
CA LYS A 173 6.76 12.02 19.06
C LYS A 173 5.42 11.67 19.72
N LYS A 174 4.35 12.31 19.31
CA LYS A 174 2.98 12.08 19.83
C LYS A 174 2.25 10.94 19.10
N ASP A 175 2.94 10.19 18.24
CA ASP A 175 2.37 9.09 17.42
C ASP A 175 1.16 9.49 16.55
N PHE A 176 0.97 10.79 16.30
CA PHE A 176 -0.14 11.29 15.49
C PHE A 176 -0.13 10.70 14.07
N GLY A 177 1.05 10.43 13.51
CA GLY A 177 1.16 9.79 12.20
C GLY A 177 0.54 8.39 12.16
N LYS A 178 0.74 7.61 13.22
CA LYS A 178 0.13 6.27 13.34
C LYS A 178 -1.38 6.37 13.52
N LEU A 179 -1.83 7.30 14.39
CA LEU A 179 -3.25 7.55 14.62
C LEU A 179 -3.95 7.97 13.33
N LEU A 180 -3.35 8.89 12.56
CA LEU A 180 -3.90 9.35 11.28
C LEU A 180 -4.01 8.18 10.27
N THR A 181 -2.98 7.35 10.17
CA THR A 181 -2.99 6.18 9.29
C THR A 181 -4.06 5.17 9.72
N ALA A 182 -4.18 4.89 11.02
CA ALA A 182 -5.20 4.00 11.56
C ALA A 182 -6.61 4.55 11.31
N SER A 183 -6.86 5.84 11.58
CA SER A 183 -8.13 6.49 11.31
C SER A 183 -8.49 6.47 9.83
N TRP A 184 -7.50 6.63 8.95
CA TRP A 184 -7.71 6.55 7.50
C TRP A 184 -8.11 5.13 7.06
N ILE A 185 -7.44 4.11 7.58
CA ILE A 185 -7.78 2.70 7.30
C ILE A 185 -9.20 2.38 7.79
N VAL A 186 -9.56 2.83 9.00
CA VAL A 186 -10.91 2.67 9.54
C VAL A 186 -11.95 3.37 8.66
N LEU A 187 -11.64 4.58 8.16
CA LEU A 187 -12.51 5.29 7.22
C LEU A 187 -12.74 4.50 5.93
N LEU A 188 -11.68 3.97 5.32
CA LEU A 188 -11.81 3.14 4.11
C LEU A 188 -12.64 1.88 4.36
N ALA A 189 -12.41 1.20 5.49
CA ALA A 189 -13.20 0.05 5.88
C ALA A 189 -14.67 0.40 6.12
N ALA A 190 -14.94 1.54 6.76
CA ALA A 190 -16.30 2.04 6.98
C ALA A 190 -17.02 2.35 5.66
N LEU A 191 -16.32 2.96 4.69
CA LEU A 191 -16.90 3.21 3.35
C LEU A 191 -17.31 1.92 2.64
N VAL A 192 -16.46 0.88 2.70
CA VAL A 192 -16.79 -0.45 2.17
C VAL A 192 -18.01 -1.03 2.88
N PHE A 193 -18.05 -0.95 4.21
CA PHE A 193 -19.12 -1.49 5.00
C PHE A 193 -20.46 -0.76 4.77
N LEU A 194 -20.44 0.56 4.63
CA LEU A 194 -21.63 1.36 4.33
C LEU A 194 -22.20 1.06 2.94
N GLN A 195 -21.33 0.80 1.95
CA GLN A 195 -21.75 0.58 0.58
C GLN A 195 -22.21 -0.88 0.35
N PHE A 196 -21.57 -1.84 1.00
CA PHE A 196 -21.76 -3.27 0.73
C PHE A 196 -22.28 -4.06 1.93
N GLY A 197 -22.57 -3.40 3.07
CA GLY A 197 -22.92 -4.09 4.32
C GLY A 197 -24.06 -5.08 4.19
N GLU A 198 -25.11 -4.73 3.47
CA GLU A 198 -26.25 -5.64 3.23
C GLU A 198 -25.86 -6.83 2.34
N SER A 199 -25.09 -6.59 1.28
CA SER A 199 -24.68 -7.63 0.32
C SER A 199 -23.49 -8.48 0.78
N LEU A 200 -22.75 -8.06 1.82
CA LEU A 200 -21.70 -8.88 2.45
C LEU A 200 -22.26 -9.98 3.34
N PHE A 201 -23.49 -9.81 3.86
CA PHE A 201 -24.14 -10.72 4.80
C PHE A 201 -25.39 -11.43 4.20
N ALA A 202 -25.72 -11.11 2.95
CA ALA A 202 -26.77 -11.80 2.19
C ALA A 202 -26.17 -12.96 1.40
#